data_9618045b60829ceeea35f5b7362d4f28
#
_entry.id   9618045b60829ceeea35f5b7362d4f28
#
_cell.length_a   1.000
_cell.length_b   1.000
_cell.length_c   1.000
_cell.angle_alpha   90.00
_cell.angle_beta   90.00
_cell.angle_gamma   90.00
#
_symmetry.space_group_name_H-M   'P 1'
#
loop_
_entity.id
_entity.type
_entity.pdbx_description
1 polymer ?
#
loop_
_entity_poly.entity_id
_entity_poly.type
_entity_poly.pdbx_seq_one_letter_code
_entity_poly.pdbx_strand_id
1 'polypeptide(L)'
;MRNQEHRPLTRRELGGAALAALFALTISAAANTPAEDYVTGIAGDVMDLANHGQKGPALKAKFAALLNRYINLKGIADYALGPYAKLLPANKRAEFYTLVSNYAAALFVYYLEDFRGSKLEIMSTTKQGKFTVIQSAITGGGGREQVRWRLTPSGGGYRVSDVNIKGVWLTISMKDRFGKVLKSSKGDFEPLFAELREAETW
;
A
#
# COMPACT_ATOMS: atom_id res chain seq x y z
N MET A 1 9.76 -88.50 -22.84
CA MET A 1 8.32 -88.53 -23.09
C MET A 1 7.61 -88.26 -21.83
N ARG A 2 7.11 -86.99 -21.63
CA ARG A 2 6.04 -86.68 -20.72
C ARG A 2 5.53 -85.24 -21.05
N ASN A 3 4.34 -85.23 -21.60
CA ASN A 3 3.57 -84.01 -21.88
C ASN A 3 3.33 -83.24 -20.61
N GLN A 4 3.56 -81.95 -20.61
CA GLN A 4 3.06 -81.01 -19.67
C GLN A 4 1.90 -80.23 -20.33
N GLU A 5 0.72 -80.51 -19.85
CA GLU A 5 -0.51 -79.84 -20.21
C GLU A 5 -0.53 -78.41 -19.72
N HIS A 6 -0.75 -77.49 -20.63
CA HIS A 6 -1.03 -76.12 -20.31
C HIS A 6 -2.47 -76.00 -19.82
N ARG A 7 -2.68 -75.68 -18.52
CA ARG A 7 -3.96 -75.26 -17.97
C ARG A 7 -4.17 -73.76 -18.29
N PRO A 8 -5.29 -73.38 -18.87
CA PRO A 8 -5.62 -71.99 -19.05
C PRO A 8 -6.10 -71.37 -17.70
N LEU A 9 -5.44 -70.26 -17.32
CA LEU A 9 -5.83 -69.44 -16.18
C LEU A 9 -7.21 -68.83 -16.39
N THR A 10 -8.09 -69.09 -15.44
CA THR A 10 -9.49 -68.64 -15.46
C THR A 10 -9.55 -67.15 -15.06
N ARG A 11 -10.44 -66.45 -15.72
CA ARG A 11 -10.76 -65.00 -15.68
C ARG A 11 -11.31 -64.48 -14.30
N ARG A 12 -10.97 -65.07 -13.18
CA ARG A 12 -11.67 -64.79 -11.89
C ARG A 12 -10.78 -64.18 -10.79
N GLU A 13 -9.55 -63.77 -11.04
CA GLU A 13 -8.68 -63.19 -10.02
C GLU A 13 -8.15 -61.82 -10.34
N LEU A 14 -8.92 -60.97 -10.97
CA LEU A 14 -8.60 -59.55 -11.13
C LEU A 14 -9.71 -58.66 -10.56
N GLY A 15 -10.06 -58.94 -9.28
CA GLY A 15 -10.93 -58.08 -8.47
C GLY A 15 -10.09 -57.34 -7.42
N GLY A 16 -8.99 -56.72 -7.81
CA GLY A 16 -8.24 -55.79 -6.94
C GLY A 16 -8.81 -54.39 -7.06
N ALA A 17 -9.54 -53.98 -6.03
CA ALA A 17 -10.10 -52.66 -5.93
C ALA A 17 -8.99 -51.58 -5.95
N ALA A 18 -8.82 -50.91 -7.09
CA ALA A 18 -8.11 -49.63 -7.13
C ALA A 18 -9.01 -48.56 -6.58
N LEU A 19 -8.98 -48.35 -5.26
CA LEU A 19 -9.47 -47.14 -4.61
C LEU A 19 -8.52 -46.01 -5.01
N ALA A 20 -8.83 -45.33 -6.11
CA ALA A 20 -8.25 -44.04 -6.44
C ALA A 20 -8.77 -43.03 -5.42
N ALA A 21 -8.02 -42.81 -4.33
CA ALA A 21 -8.23 -41.67 -3.46
C ALA A 21 -7.95 -40.40 -4.27
N LEU A 22 -9.00 -39.81 -4.84
CA LEU A 22 -8.95 -38.42 -5.31
C LEU A 22 -8.73 -37.54 -4.07
N PHE A 23 -7.49 -37.22 -3.76
CA PHE A 23 -7.14 -36.07 -2.93
C PHE A 23 -7.57 -34.83 -3.72
N ALA A 24 -8.82 -34.41 -3.53
CA ALA A 24 -9.22 -33.07 -3.90
C ALA A 24 -8.40 -32.11 -3.02
N LEU A 25 -7.30 -31.60 -3.54
CA LEU A 25 -6.61 -30.43 -3.03
C LEU A 25 -7.63 -29.27 -3.14
N THR A 26 -8.45 -29.12 -2.11
CA THR A 26 -9.18 -27.87 -1.91
C THR A 26 -8.13 -26.82 -1.64
N ILE A 27 -7.75 -26.06 -2.66
CA ILE A 27 -7.05 -24.80 -2.50
C ILE A 27 -8.08 -23.90 -1.81
N SER A 28 -8.12 -23.93 -0.48
CA SER A 28 -8.77 -22.90 0.30
C SER A 28 -8.06 -21.60 -0.05
N ALA A 29 -8.74 -20.72 -0.76
CA ALA A 29 -8.28 -19.34 -0.83
C ALA A 29 -8.12 -18.88 0.61
N ALA A 30 -6.88 -18.67 1.04
CA ALA A 30 -6.61 -18.20 2.40
C ALA A 30 -7.34 -16.86 2.56
N ALA A 31 -8.15 -16.74 3.62
CA ALA A 31 -8.79 -15.47 3.94
C ALA A 31 -7.69 -14.43 4.17
N ASN A 32 -7.95 -13.21 3.72
CA ASN A 32 -7.03 -12.11 3.97
C ASN A 32 -6.74 -11.94 5.45
N THR A 33 -5.52 -11.55 5.77
CA THR A 33 -5.18 -11.12 7.13
C THR A 33 -5.81 -9.76 7.44
N PRO A 34 -6.00 -9.38 8.71
CA PRO A 34 -6.51 -8.04 9.07
C PRO A 34 -5.69 -6.89 8.48
N ALA A 35 -4.39 -7.09 8.24
CA ALA A 35 -3.53 -6.09 7.62
C ALA A 35 -3.81 -5.96 6.11
N GLU A 36 -4.08 -7.07 5.43
CA GLU A 36 -4.45 -7.10 4.02
C GLU A 36 -5.82 -6.49 3.80
N ASP A 37 -6.80 -6.81 4.65
CA ASP A 37 -8.13 -6.18 4.62
C ASP A 37 -8.04 -4.68 4.82
N TYR A 38 -7.17 -4.22 5.72
CA TYR A 38 -6.94 -2.80 5.95
C TYR A 38 -6.41 -2.08 4.69
N VAL A 39 -5.42 -2.66 4.01
CA VAL A 39 -4.88 -2.09 2.76
C VAL A 39 -5.89 -2.16 1.62
N THR A 40 -6.65 -3.25 1.52
CA THR A 40 -7.73 -3.39 0.54
C THR A 40 -8.82 -2.34 0.74
N GLY A 41 -9.18 -2.06 1.99
CA GLY A 41 -10.13 -1.00 2.34
C GLY A 41 -9.63 0.40 1.94
N ILE A 42 -8.35 0.72 2.22
CA ILE A 42 -7.73 1.99 1.77
C ILE A 42 -7.81 2.10 0.25
N ALA A 43 -7.40 1.05 -0.46
CA ALA A 43 -7.41 1.05 -1.92
C ALA A 43 -8.83 1.22 -2.46
N GLY A 44 -9.83 0.57 -1.86
CA GLY A 44 -11.24 0.72 -2.20
C GLY A 44 -11.68 2.18 -2.10
N ASP A 45 -11.46 2.83 -0.95
CA ASP A 45 -11.83 4.23 -0.72
C ASP A 45 -11.11 5.19 -1.69
N VAL A 46 -9.82 4.92 -1.98
CA VAL A 46 -9.03 5.73 -2.94
C VAL A 46 -9.53 5.56 -4.37
N MET A 47 -9.79 4.31 -4.79
CA MET A 47 -10.30 4.03 -6.14
C MET A 47 -11.71 4.57 -6.33
N ASP A 48 -12.55 4.52 -5.29
CA ASP A 48 -13.89 5.10 -5.34
C ASP A 48 -13.82 6.62 -5.56
N LEU A 49 -12.95 7.32 -4.83
CA LEU A 49 -12.70 8.74 -5.08
C LEU A 49 -12.15 9.01 -6.49
N ALA A 50 -11.25 8.16 -6.99
CA ALA A 50 -10.69 8.32 -8.33
C ALA A 50 -11.74 8.13 -9.43
N ASN A 51 -12.63 7.14 -9.26
CA ASN A 51 -13.66 6.80 -10.27
C ASN A 51 -14.86 7.75 -10.27
N HIS A 52 -15.27 8.25 -9.09
CA HIS A 52 -16.50 9.04 -8.94
C HIS A 52 -16.23 10.49 -8.52
N GLY A 53 -14.99 10.84 -8.14
CA GLY A 53 -14.62 12.18 -7.72
C GLY A 53 -14.56 13.15 -8.89
N GLN A 54 -15.20 14.33 -8.72
CA GLN A 54 -15.00 15.44 -9.63
C GLN A 54 -13.76 16.23 -9.19
N LYS A 55 -12.90 16.59 -10.17
CA LYS A 55 -11.69 17.38 -9.88
C LYS A 55 -12.05 18.71 -9.20
N GLY A 56 -11.20 19.18 -8.33
CA GLY A 56 -11.34 20.47 -7.68
C GLY A 56 -11.16 20.42 -6.16
N PRO A 57 -11.41 21.54 -5.45
CA PRO A 57 -11.16 21.66 -4.02
C PRO A 57 -11.89 20.62 -3.17
N ALA A 58 -13.12 20.24 -3.55
CA ALA A 58 -13.91 19.24 -2.85
C ALA A 58 -13.23 17.84 -2.87
N LEU A 59 -12.61 17.46 -3.99
CA LEU A 59 -11.88 16.21 -4.10
C LEU A 59 -10.61 16.23 -3.24
N LYS A 60 -9.85 17.34 -3.27
CA LYS A 60 -8.67 17.52 -2.40
C LYS A 60 -9.06 17.36 -0.93
N ALA A 61 -10.15 18.01 -0.49
CA ALA A 61 -10.63 17.91 0.88
C ALA A 61 -11.02 16.47 1.28
N LYS A 62 -11.74 15.75 0.42
CA LYS A 62 -12.10 14.34 0.65
C LYS A 62 -10.86 13.46 0.75
N PHE A 63 -9.88 13.66 -0.13
CA PHE A 63 -8.65 12.87 -0.08
C PHE A 63 -7.80 13.22 1.15
N ALA A 64 -7.70 14.50 1.53
CA ALA A 64 -7.05 14.89 2.78
C ALA A 64 -7.69 14.21 4.01
N ALA A 65 -9.03 14.06 4.03
CA ALA A 65 -9.73 13.33 5.07
C ALA A 65 -9.36 11.84 5.09
N LEU A 66 -9.24 11.18 3.90
CA LEU A 66 -8.75 9.80 3.81
C LEU A 66 -7.31 9.66 4.31
N LEU A 67 -6.41 10.57 3.91
CA LEU A 67 -5.04 10.58 4.40
C LEU A 67 -5.00 10.64 5.93
N ASN A 68 -5.76 11.56 6.53
CA ASN A 68 -5.83 11.70 7.99
C ASN A 68 -6.42 10.46 8.68
N ARG A 69 -7.35 9.76 8.03
CA ARG A 69 -7.96 8.53 8.55
C ARG A 69 -6.98 7.35 8.54
N TYR A 70 -6.22 7.17 7.48
CA TYR A 70 -5.44 5.96 7.24
C TYR A 70 -3.94 6.11 7.49
N ILE A 71 -3.39 7.31 7.34
CA ILE A 71 -1.96 7.56 7.37
C ILE A 71 -1.53 8.27 8.65
N ASN A 72 -0.38 7.90 9.19
CA ASN A 72 0.27 8.65 10.26
C ASN A 72 1.03 9.85 9.68
N LEU A 73 0.29 10.83 9.13
CA LEU A 73 0.88 12.01 8.47
C LEU A 73 1.82 12.78 9.37
N LYS A 74 1.46 12.94 10.65
CA LYS A 74 2.33 13.63 11.61
C LYS A 74 3.67 12.93 11.77
N GLY A 75 3.66 11.61 11.95
CA GLY A 75 4.90 10.83 12.06
C GLY A 75 5.74 10.87 10.78
N ILE A 76 5.10 10.88 9.62
CA ILE A 76 5.76 11.02 8.31
C ILE A 76 6.39 12.41 8.19
N ALA A 77 5.65 13.47 8.51
CA ALA A 77 6.11 14.85 8.44
C ALA A 77 7.30 15.11 9.39
N ASP A 78 7.21 14.64 10.63
CA ASP A 78 8.30 14.74 11.61
C ASP A 78 9.56 13.99 11.14
N TYR A 79 9.39 12.78 10.57
CA TYR A 79 10.49 12.03 10.00
C TYR A 79 11.12 12.74 8.81
N ALA A 80 10.32 13.34 7.94
CA ALA A 80 10.78 14.06 6.76
C ALA A 80 11.60 15.31 7.10
N LEU A 81 11.31 15.99 8.20
CA LEU A 81 12.15 17.09 8.69
C LEU A 81 13.53 16.63 9.16
N GLY A 82 13.68 15.36 9.56
CA GLY A 82 14.93 14.82 10.06
C GLY A 82 15.51 15.64 11.23
N PRO A 83 16.78 16.11 11.14
CA PRO A 83 17.38 16.90 12.22
C PRO A 83 16.69 18.26 12.45
N TYR A 84 16.03 18.80 11.45
CA TYR A 84 15.31 20.08 11.54
C TYR A 84 14.03 20.00 12.34
N ALA A 85 13.49 18.81 12.63
CA ALA A 85 12.26 18.65 13.40
C ALA A 85 12.32 19.33 14.78
N LYS A 86 13.49 19.41 15.40
CA LYS A 86 13.72 20.08 16.67
C LYS A 86 13.76 21.61 16.56
N LEU A 87 14.04 22.11 15.37
CA LEU A 87 14.17 23.55 15.10
C LEU A 87 12.82 24.16 14.69
N LEU A 88 11.83 23.35 14.29
CA LEU A 88 10.51 23.87 13.95
C LEU A 88 9.83 24.46 15.17
N PRO A 89 9.47 25.76 15.17
CA PRO A 89 8.82 26.43 16.28
C PRO A 89 7.49 25.75 16.64
N ALA A 90 7.19 25.66 17.93
CA ALA A 90 5.99 24.98 18.43
C ALA A 90 4.70 25.56 17.84
N ASN A 91 4.62 26.89 17.69
CA ASN A 91 3.49 27.60 17.10
C ASN A 91 3.33 27.40 15.59
N LYS A 92 4.37 26.90 14.89
CA LYS A 92 4.35 26.61 13.45
C LYS A 92 4.05 25.14 13.14
N ARG A 93 4.02 24.25 14.14
CA ARG A 93 3.83 22.80 13.92
C ARG A 93 2.48 22.46 13.33
N ALA A 94 1.41 23.09 13.82
CA ALA A 94 0.06 22.84 13.30
C ALA A 94 -0.06 23.25 11.82
N GLU A 95 0.46 24.42 11.47
CA GLU A 95 0.54 24.89 10.09
C GLU A 95 1.32 23.91 9.20
N PHE A 96 2.50 23.48 9.65
CA PHE A 96 3.33 22.53 8.92
C PHE A 96 2.58 21.21 8.60
N TYR A 97 1.91 20.61 9.60
CA TYR A 97 1.17 19.36 9.37
C TYR A 97 0.00 19.54 8.40
N THR A 98 -0.67 20.69 8.46
CA THR A 98 -1.73 21.04 7.51
C THR A 98 -1.18 21.17 6.10
N LEU A 99 -0.07 21.87 5.92
CA LEU A 99 0.59 22.04 4.64
C LEU A 99 1.06 20.71 4.04
N VAL A 100 1.64 19.81 4.85
CA VAL A 100 2.02 18.47 4.40
C VAL A 100 0.81 17.64 3.98
N SER A 101 -0.30 17.74 4.71
CA SER A 101 -1.55 17.07 4.34
C SER A 101 -2.11 17.57 3.01
N ASN A 102 -2.14 18.89 2.83
CA ASN A 102 -2.62 19.53 1.60
C ASN A 102 -1.72 19.20 0.41
N TYR A 103 -0.41 19.21 0.59
CA TYR A 103 0.57 18.81 -0.41
C TYR A 103 0.35 17.35 -0.85
N ALA A 104 0.18 16.43 0.09
CA ALA A 104 -0.09 15.03 -0.23
C ALA A 104 -1.42 14.85 -0.96
N ALA A 105 -2.46 15.61 -0.57
CA ALA A 105 -3.75 15.59 -1.26
C ALA A 105 -3.66 16.18 -2.68
N ALA A 106 -2.88 17.25 -2.88
CA ALA A 106 -2.66 17.84 -4.20
C ALA A 106 -1.94 16.88 -5.14
N LEU A 107 -0.90 16.20 -4.65
CA LEU A 107 -0.20 15.15 -5.42
C LEU A 107 -1.15 14.05 -5.87
N PHE A 108 -2.05 13.59 -5.00
CA PHE A 108 -3.03 12.58 -5.39
C PHE A 108 -3.94 13.07 -6.50
N VAL A 109 -4.49 14.29 -6.37
CA VAL A 109 -5.39 14.86 -7.39
C VAL A 109 -4.66 15.05 -8.72
N TYR A 110 -3.38 15.41 -8.68
CA TYR A 110 -2.53 15.51 -9.87
C TYR A 110 -2.41 14.19 -10.63
N TYR A 111 -2.20 13.08 -9.89
CA TYR A 111 -2.07 11.73 -10.46
C TYR A 111 -3.40 10.95 -10.51
N LEU A 112 -4.53 11.60 -10.28
CA LEU A 112 -5.84 10.93 -10.15
C LEU A 112 -6.18 10.03 -11.34
N GLU A 113 -5.86 10.48 -12.55
CA GLU A 113 -6.20 9.74 -13.77
C GLU A 113 -5.45 8.41 -13.87
N ASP A 114 -4.24 8.32 -13.30
CA ASP A 114 -3.45 7.08 -13.28
C ASP A 114 -4.12 5.99 -12.42
N PHE A 115 -5.01 6.38 -11.52
CA PHE A 115 -5.73 5.45 -10.63
C PHE A 115 -7.12 5.06 -11.13
N ARG A 116 -7.67 5.75 -12.14
CA ARG A 116 -9.01 5.44 -12.68
C ARG A 116 -9.05 4.04 -13.29
N GLY A 117 -10.10 3.27 -12.90
CA GLY A 117 -10.29 1.91 -13.38
C GLY A 117 -9.24 0.91 -12.87
N SER A 118 -8.34 1.35 -11.99
CA SER A 118 -7.32 0.45 -11.40
C SER A 118 -7.92 -0.45 -10.33
N LYS A 119 -7.21 -1.57 -10.07
CA LYS A 119 -7.51 -2.54 -9.01
C LYS A 119 -6.26 -2.80 -8.20
N LEU A 120 -6.43 -3.11 -6.92
CA LEU A 120 -5.34 -3.54 -6.06
C LEU A 120 -5.38 -5.07 -5.92
N GLU A 121 -4.22 -5.71 -6.09
CA GLU A 121 -4.00 -7.13 -5.82
C GLU A 121 -2.98 -7.27 -4.69
N ILE A 122 -3.33 -7.93 -3.60
CA ILE A 122 -2.38 -8.27 -2.54
C ILE A 122 -1.47 -9.41 -3.02
N MET A 123 -0.18 -9.28 -2.85
CA MET A 123 0.82 -10.26 -3.28
C MET A 123 1.43 -11.00 -2.10
N SER A 124 1.79 -10.29 -1.03
CA SER A 124 2.38 -10.90 0.15
C SER A 124 2.32 -9.98 1.37
N THR A 125 2.40 -10.61 2.54
CA THR A 125 2.46 -9.95 3.84
C THR A 125 3.68 -10.45 4.59
N THR A 126 4.50 -9.53 5.11
CA THR A 126 5.69 -9.85 5.90
C THR A 126 5.78 -9.00 7.16
N LYS A 127 6.37 -9.54 8.22
CA LYS A 127 6.74 -8.79 9.43
C LYS A 127 8.17 -8.30 9.33
N GLN A 128 8.40 -7.01 9.56
CA GLN A 128 9.71 -6.38 9.57
C GLN A 128 9.86 -5.52 10.85
N GLY A 129 10.34 -6.15 11.92
CA GLY A 129 10.39 -5.54 13.24
C GLY A 129 8.98 -5.16 13.74
N LYS A 130 8.76 -3.89 14.05
CA LYS A 130 7.45 -3.36 14.48
C LYS A 130 6.45 -3.16 13.33
N PHE A 131 6.88 -3.31 12.09
CA PHE A 131 6.06 -3.05 10.92
C PHE A 131 5.46 -4.35 10.37
N THR A 132 4.26 -4.25 9.82
CA THR A 132 3.72 -5.20 8.85
C THR A 132 3.87 -4.57 7.47
N VAL A 133 4.54 -5.27 6.56
CA VAL A 133 4.74 -4.80 5.19
C VAL A 133 3.84 -5.62 4.27
N ILE A 134 2.91 -4.94 3.60
CA ILE A 134 2.07 -5.53 2.55
C ILE A 134 2.69 -5.18 1.21
N GLN A 135 2.91 -6.18 0.39
CA GLN A 135 3.27 -6.00 -1.01
C GLN A 135 2.02 -6.20 -1.87
N SER A 136 1.75 -5.26 -2.72
CA SER A 136 0.60 -5.28 -3.63
C SER A 136 1.00 -4.84 -5.03
N ALA A 137 0.12 -5.08 -5.99
CA ALA A 137 0.19 -4.50 -7.33
C ALA A 137 -1.08 -3.69 -7.59
N ILE A 138 -0.92 -2.50 -8.17
CA ILE A 138 -2.00 -1.74 -8.77
C ILE A 138 -2.01 -2.11 -10.26
N THR A 139 -3.15 -2.59 -10.75
CA THR A 139 -3.34 -3.02 -12.14
C THR A 139 -4.44 -2.18 -12.77
N GLY A 140 -4.25 -1.73 -14.00
CA GLY A 140 -5.18 -0.87 -14.74
C GLY A 140 -4.41 0.18 -15.53
N GLY A 141 -5.10 1.02 -16.30
CA GLY A 141 -4.47 2.09 -17.08
C GLY A 141 -3.39 1.63 -18.09
N GLY A 142 -3.31 0.32 -18.38
CA GLY A 142 -2.31 -0.27 -19.27
C GLY A 142 -1.02 -0.73 -18.58
N GLY A 143 -0.97 -0.74 -17.24
CA GLY A 143 0.22 -1.13 -16.50
C GLY A 143 -0.04 -1.98 -15.25
N ARG A 144 1.05 -2.47 -14.68
CA ARG A 144 1.10 -3.13 -13.37
C ARG A 144 2.19 -2.47 -12.54
N GLU A 145 1.80 -1.74 -11.50
CA GLU A 145 2.71 -1.00 -10.64
C GLU A 145 2.79 -1.67 -9.26
N GLN A 146 4.00 -1.92 -8.79
CA GLN A 146 4.20 -2.49 -7.46
C GLN A 146 4.15 -1.40 -6.39
N VAL A 147 3.37 -1.64 -5.34
CA VAL A 147 3.25 -0.78 -4.18
C VAL A 147 3.52 -1.59 -2.91
N ARG A 148 4.37 -1.08 -2.03
CA ARG A 148 4.59 -1.65 -0.70
C ARG A 148 4.09 -0.69 0.36
N TRP A 149 3.31 -1.22 1.28
CA TRP A 149 2.70 -0.50 2.38
C TRP A 149 3.39 -0.89 3.68
N ARG A 150 3.89 0.08 4.41
CA ARG A 150 4.41 -0.16 5.75
C ARG A 150 3.37 0.25 6.77
N LEU A 151 2.87 -0.73 7.54
CA LEU A 151 1.83 -0.54 8.53
C LEU A 151 2.40 -0.62 9.94
N THR A 152 1.89 0.22 10.84
CA THR A 152 2.12 0.11 12.30
C THR A 152 0.80 -0.19 13.00
N PRO A 153 0.80 -1.05 14.03
CA PRO A 153 -0.37 -1.22 14.89
C PRO A 153 -0.77 0.11 15.54
N SER A 154 -2.07 0.40 15.58
CA SER A 154 -2.61 1.63 16.17
C SER A 154 -4.07 1.44 16.56
N GLY A 155 -4.42 1.67 17.83
CA GLY A 155 -5.82 1.70 18.28
C GLY A 155 -6.64 0.44 17.99
N GLY A 156 -6.02 -0.75 18.08
CA GLY A 156 -6.67 -2.02 17.74
C GLY A 156 -6.72 -2.36 16.24
N GLY A 157 -6.16 -1.51 15.40
CA GLY A 157 -6.03 -1.71 13.95
C GLY A 157 -4.63 -1.34 13.45
N TYR A 158 -4.58 -0.66 12.32
CA TYR A 158 -3.34 -0.23 11.69
C TYR A 158 -3.36 1.25 11.29
N ARG A 159 -2.17 1.79 11.06
CA ARG A 159 -1.92 3.06 10.36
C ARG A 159 -0.81 2.85 9.35
N VAL A 160 -0.95 3.44 8.17
CA VAL A 160 0.12 3.49 7.17
C VAL A 160 1.19 4.45 7.67
N SER A 161 2.42 3.95 7.81
CA SER A 161 3.60 4.73 8.22
C SER A 161 4.45 5.14 7.05
N ASP A 162 4.34 4.44 5.91
CA ASP A 162 5.07 4.73 4.68
C ASP A 162 4.48 3.96 3.51
N VAL A 163 4.69 4.47 2.31
CA VAL A 163 4.33 3.81 1.05
C VAL A 163 5.54 3.83 0.13
N ASN A 164 5.84 2.68 -0.48
CA ASN A 164 6.87 2.58 -1.51
C ASN A 164 6.20 2.43 -2.88
N ILE A 165 6.51 3.34 -3.78
CA ILE A 165 6.02 3.35 -5.15
C ILE A 165 7.24 3.36 -6.06
N LYS A 166 7.29 2.48 -7.07
CA LYS A 166 8.42 2.36 -8.01
C LYS A 166 9.79 2.22 -7.31
N GLY A 167 9.81 1.52 -6.18
CA GLY A 167 11.05 1.29 -5.42
C GLY A 167 11.42 2.40 -4.43
N VAL A 168 10.73 3.54 -4.43
CA VAL A 168 11.04 4.71 -3.59
C VAL A 168 10.05 4.82 -2.43
N TRP A 169 10.57 4.90 -1.19
CA TRP A 169 9.77 5.19 -0.02
C TRP A 169 9.44 6.68 0.04
N LEU A 170 8.16 7.03 0.19
CA LEU A 170 7.71 8.43 0.19
C LEU A 170 8.35 9.24 1.32
N THR A 171 8.53 8.64 2.51
CA THR A 171 9.19 9.33 3.63
C THR A 171 10.63 9.69 3.32
N ILE A 172 11.36 8.85 2.57
CA ILE A 172 12.74 9.11 2.17
C ILE A 172 12.78 10.25 1.15
N SER A 173 11.91 10.19 0.13
CA SER A 173 11.80 11.24 -0.89
C SER A 173 11.47 12.61 -0.28
N MET A 174 10.48 12.64 0.65
CA MET A 174 10.12 13.86 1.37
C MET A 174 11.28 14.39 2.23
N LYS A 175 11.99 13.49 2.94
CA LYS A 175 13.14 13.86 3.77
C LYS A 175 14.26 14.49 2.94
N ASP A 176 14.56 13.92 1.78
CA ASP A 176 15.58 14.46 0.89
C ASP A 176 15.16 15.83 0.35
N ARG A 177 13.89 16.00 -0.04
CA ARG A 177 13.35 17.27 -0.54
C ARG A 177 13.38 18.35 0.55
N PHE A 178 12.77 18.07 1.72
CA PHE A 178 12.71 19.02 2.84
C PHE A 178 14.12 19.37 3.35
N GLY A 179 15.00 18.36 3.44
CA GLY A 179 16.39 18.55 3.84
C GLY A 179 17.16 19.46 2.90
N LYS A 180 16.95 19.36 1.59
CA LYS A 180 17.56 20.25 0.59
C LYS A 180 17.11 21.70 0.78
N VAL A 181 15.79 21.92 0.91
CA VAL A 181 15.23 23.26 1.11
C VAL A 181 15.75 23.88 2.40
N LEU A 182 15.64 23.14 3.53
CA LEU A 182 16.06 23.64 4.83
C LEU A 182 17.58 23.86 4.93
N LYS A 183 18.38 23.07 4.24
CA LYS A 183 19.82 23.29 4.14
C LYS A 183 20.14 24.58 3.37
N SER A 184 19.50 24.81 2.24
CA SER A 184 19.72 26.00 1.42
C SER A 184 19.24 27.29 2.10
N SER A 185 18.17 27.22 2.87
CA SER A 185 17.62 28.33 3.67
C SER A 185 18.29 28.50 5.06
N LYS A 186 19.36 27.73 5.36
CA LYS A 186 20.05 27.75 6.65
C LYS A 186 19.11 27.48 7.85
N GLY A 187 18.08 26.65 7.63
CA GLY A 187 17.11 26.27 8.64
C GLY A 187 15.89 27.20 8.76
N ASP A 188 15.75 28.18 7.89
CA ASP A 188 14.51 28.93 7.76
C ASP A 188 13.44 28.04 7.12
N PHE A 189 12.27 27.98 7.77
CA PHE A 189 11.13 27.13 7.34
C PHE A 189 10.24 27.80 6.31
N GLU A 190 10.30 29.13 6.15
CA GLU A 190 9.38 29.85 5.27
C GLU A 190 9.50 29.40 3.79
N PRO A 191 10.71 29.17 3.24
CA PRO A 191 10.84 28.60 1.91
C PRO A 191 10.21 27.22 1.74
N LEU A 192 10.31 26.36 2.75
CA LEU A 192 9.63 25.05 2.74
C LEU A 192 8.10 25.22 2.80
N PHE A 193 7.61 26.11 3.64
CA PHE A 193 6.17 26.39 3.75
C PHE A 193 5.63 27.00 2.46
N ALA A 194 6.36 27.89 1.81
CA ALA A 194 6.01 28.45 0.51
C ALA A 194 5.87 27.35 -0.56
N GLU A 195 6.85 26.44 -0.63
CA GLU A 195 6.83 25.30 -1.57
C GLU A 195 5.63 24.38 -1.32
N LEU A 196 5.30 24.09 -0.05
CA LEU A 196 4.14 23.27 0.28
C LEU A 196 2.81 23.96 -0.05
N ARG A 197 2.71 25.29 0.13
CA ARG A 197 1.53 26.08 -0.26
C ARG A 197 1.34 26.13 -1.78
N GLU A 198 2.43 26.19 -2.54
CA GLU A 198 2.35 26.21 -4.02
C GLU A 198 1.58 25.00 -4.55
N ALA A 199 1.72 23.84 -3.93
CA ALA A 199 0.99 22.64 -4.32
C ALA A 199 -0.55 22.78 -4.18
N GLU A 200 -1.04 23.72 -3.39
CA GLU A 200 -2.49 23.96 -3.27
C GLU A 200 -3.10 24.52 -4.58
N THR A 201 -2.26 25.03 -5.45
CA THR A 201 -2.68 25.59 -6.77
C THR A 201 -2.74 24.54 -7.88
N TRP A 202 -2.30 23.32 -7.65
CA TRP A 202 -2.26 22.21 -8.62
C TRP A 202 -3.60 21.56 -8.87
#